data_c35f5c6c59f4b89b3224117499f6c2e0
#
_entry.id   c35f5c6c59f4b89b3224117499f6c2e0
#
_cell.length_a   1.000
_cell.length_b   1.000
_cell.length_c   1.000
_cell.angle_alpha   90.00
_cell.angle_beta   90.00
_cell.angle_gamma   90.00
#
_symmetry.space_group_name_H-M   'P 1'
#
loop_
_entity.id
_entity.type
_entity.pdbx_description
1 polymer ?
#
loop_
_entity_poly.entity_id
_entity_poly.type
_entity_poly.pdbx_seq_one_letter_code
_entity_poly.pdbx_strand_id
1 'polypeptide(L)' 'MDSIDFELDRDFVELNQLLKLAGLCDSGGAGKQLVASGAVRVDGVAELRKTAKIRAGQVVRVGDVEIRVLAAP' A
#
# COMPACT_ATOMS: atom_id res chain seq x y z
N MET A 1 -14.90 -6.94 -4.25
CA MET A 1 -13.56 -6.46 -3.88
C MET A 1 -13.03 -5.56 -4.98
N ASP A 2 -12.57 -4.39 -4.63
CA ASP A 2 -12.02 -3.44 -5.59
C ASP A 2 -10.51 -3.68 -5.74
N SER A 3 -10.05 -3.70 -6.98
CA SER A 3 -8.62 -3.85 -7.29
C SER A 3 -8.10 -2.57 -7.91
N ILE A 4 -6.93 -2.14 -7.44
CA ILE A 4 -6.20 -1.00 -7.98
C ILE A 4 -4.85 -1.51 -8.45
N ASP A 5 -4.48 -1.21 -9.69
CA ASP A 5 -3.14 -1.49 -10.19
C ASP A 5 -2.29 -0.24 -10.03
N PHE A 6 -1.18 -0.38 -9.32
CA PHE A 6 -0.24 0.71 -9.09
C PHE A 6 1.07 0.40 -9.80
N GLU A 7 1.42 1.20 -10.80
CA GLU A 7 2.68 1.03 -11.52
C GLU A 7 3.82 1.72 -10.76
N LEU A 8 4.81 0.92 -10.38
CA LEU A 8 5.96 1.40 -9.63
C LEU A 8 7.11 1.64 -10.59
N ASP A 9 7.55 2.90 -10.67
CA ASP A 9 8.62 3.34 -11.57
C ASP A 9 9.98 3.47 -10.88
N ARG A 10 10.12 2.87 -9.71
CA ARG A 10 11.33 2.93 -8.88
C ARG A 10 11.47 1.63 -8.11
N ASP A 11 12.50 1.51 -7.27
CA ASP A 11 12.79 0.27 -6.55
C ASP A 11 11.70 -0.08 -5.52
N PHE A 12 11.13 0.92 -4.88
CA PHE A 12 10.10 0.71 -3.87
C PHE A 12 9.30 1.99 -3.65
N VAL A 13 8.16 1.83 -2.98
CA VAL A 13 7.37 2.94 -2.44
C VAL A 13 7.09 2.65 -0.98
N GLU A 14 7.13 3.66 -0.12
CA GLU A 14 6.78 3.47 1.29
C GLU A 14 5.29 3.21 1.42
N LEU A 15 4.92 2.29 2.33
CA LEU A 15 3.54 1.85 2.46
C LEU A 15 2.55 3.00 2.70
N ASN A 16 2.88 3.94 3.61
CA ASN A 16 2.01 5.08 3.87
C ASN A 16 1.82 5.96 2.62
N GLN A 17 2.86 6.11 1.81
CA GLN A 17 2.76 6.87 0.56
C GLN A 17 1.94 6.13 -0.49
N LEU A 18 2.09 4.82 -0.58
CA LEU A 18 1.30 4.01 -1.49
C LEU A 18 -0.19 4.19 -1.22
N LEU A 19 -0.60 4.15 0.05
CA LEU A 19 -1.99 4.31 0.43
C LEU A 19 -2.54 5.67 0.01
N LYS A 20 -1.74 6.73 0.15
CA LYS A 20 -2.09 8.06 -0.32
C LYS A 20 -2.21 8.11 -1.85
N LEU A 21 -1.20 7.59 -2.54
CA LEU A 21 -1.16 7.63 -4.01
C LEU A 21 -2.28 6.79 -4.64
N ALA A 22 -2.68 5.73 -3.98
CA ALA A 22 -3.79 4.88 -4.44
C ALA A 22 -5.17 5.47 -4.12
N GLY A 23 -5.21 6.59 -3.41
CA GLY A 23 -6.47 7.27 -3.10
C GLY A 23 -7.20 6.76 -1.87
N LEU A 24 -6.57 5.90 -1.06
CA LEU A 24 -7.19 5.36 0.15
C LEU A 24 -7.05 6.31 1.34
N CYS A 25 -6.11 7.23 1.27
CA CYS A 25 -5.86 8.21 2.33
C CYS A 25 -5.60 9.57 1.71
N ASP A 26 -5.92 10.63 2.46
CA ASP A 26 -5.76 12.01 2.00
C ASP A 26 -4.31 12.49 2.09
N SER A 27 -3.50 11.87 2.94
CA SER A 27 -2.13 12.29 3.20
C SER A 27 -1.27 11.12 3.65
N GLY A 28 0.05 11.31 3.62
CA GLY A 28 0.99 10.33 4.15
C GLY A 28 0.80 10.10 5.65
N GLY A 29 0.43 11.15 6.40
CA GLY A 29 0.12 11.02 7.83
C GLY A 29 -1.10 10.16 8.09
N ALA A 30 -2.16 10.33 7.29
CA ALA A 30 -3.34 9.47 7.38
C ALA A 30 -2.98 8.02 7.04
N GLY A 31 -2.10 7.82 6.05
CA GLY A 31 -1.60 6.49 5.71
C GLY A 31 -0.88 5.83 6.88
N LYS A 32 -0.04 6.58 7.58
CA LYS A 32 0.65 6.06 8.77
C LYS A 32 -0.32 5.62 9.85
N GLN A 33 -1.38 6.39 10.09
CA GLN A 33 -2.40 6.04 11.07
C GLN A 33 -3.14 4.77 10.67
N LEU A 34 -3.46 4.62 9.40
CA LEU A 34 -4.13 3.44 8.89
C LEU A 34 -3.28 2.18 9.09
N VAL A 35 -1.99 2.26 8.79
CA VAL A 35 -1.06 1.14 9.00
C VAL A 35 -0.96 0.80 10.49
N ALA A 36 -0.85 1.82 11.35
CA ALA A 36 -0.72 1.62 12.79
C ALA A 36 -1.98 0.98 13.39
N SER A 37 -3.14 1.15 12.76
CA SER A 37 -4.40 0.58 13.25
C SER A 37 -4.47 -0.94 13.05
N GLY A 38 -3.57 -1.53 12.28
CA GLY A 38 -3.59 -2.96 11.97
C GLY A 38 -4.48 -3.34 10.81
N ALA A 39 -5.02 -2.35 10.09
CA ALA A 39 -5.97 -2.58 9.00
C ALA A 39 -5.31 -2.96 7.67
N VAL A 40 -3.98 -2.89 7.57
CA VAL A 40 -3.26 -3.07 6.32
C VAL A 40 -2.53 -4.40 6.30
N ARG A 41 -2.70 -5.15 5.21
CA ARG A 41 -1.99 -6.40 4.99
C ARG A 41 -1.12 -6.29 3.74
N VAL A 42 0.07 -6.87 3.80
CA VAL A 42 0.97 -6.98 2.65
C VAL A 42 1.21 -8.45 2.40
N ASP A 43 0.88 -8.92 1.21
CA ASP A 43 0.97 -10.33 0.82
C ASP A 43 0.26 -11.26 1.83
N GLY A 44 -0.89 -10.79 2.36
CA GLY A 44 -1.72 -11.56 3.27
C GLY A 44 -1.32 -11.48 4.74
N VAL A 45 -0.25 -10.74 5.08
CA VAL A 45 0.26 -10.62 6.44
C VAL A 45 0.07 -9.20 6.94
N ALA A 46 -0.44 -9.03 8.16
CA ALA A 46 -0.61 -7.71 8.75
C ALA A 46 0.74 -6.99 8.83
N GLU A 47 0.78 -5.76 8.32
CA GLU A 47 1.98 -4.94 8.31
C GLU A 47 1.76 -3.73 9.22
N LEU A 48 2.60 -3.60 10.25
CA LEU A 48 2.50 -2.50 11.22
C LEU A 48 3.59 -1.44 11.02
N ARG A 49 4.56 -1.70 10.16
CA ARG A 49 5.60 -0.71 9.85
C ARG A 49 5.04 0.33 8.89
N LYS A 50 4.92 1.55 9.36
CA LYS A 50 4.24 2.64 8.64
C LYS A 50 4.93 2.98 7.33
N THR A 51 6.25 2.86 7.28
CA THR A 51 7.07 3.18 6.10
C THR A 51 7.71 1.93 5.50
N ALA A 52 7.07 0.77 5.66
CA ALA A 52 7.56 -0.46 5.04
C ALA A 52 7.77 -0.26 3.54
N LYS A 53 8.85 -0.80 3.01
CA LYS A 53 9.17 -0.67 1.59
C LYS A 53 8.37 -1.69 0.80
N ILE A 54 7.54 -1.19 -0.11
CA ILE A 54 6.69 -2.03 -0.96
C ILE A 54 7.29 -2.05 -2.36
N ARG A 55 7.45 -3.24 -2.91
CA ARG A 55 8.09 -3.45 -4.20
C ARG A 55 7.11 -4.05 -5.20
N ALA A 56 7.47 -3.98 -6.48
CA ALA A 56 6.68 -4.60 -7.55
C ALA A 56 6.52 -6.10 -7.25
N GLY A 57 5.34 -6.62 -7.51
CA GLY A 57 4.98 -8.01 -7.24
C GLY A 57 4.26 -8.22 -5.92
N GLN A 58 4.25 -7.21 -5.05
CA GLN A 58 3.54 -7.31 -3.78
C GLN A 58 2.09 -6.83 -3.92
N VAL A 59 1.24 -7.34 -3.04
CA VAL A 59 -0.18 -6.98 -2.99
C VAL A 59 -0.48 -6.42 -1.62
N VAL A 60 -1.06 -5.21 -1.59
CA VAL A 60 -1.46 -4.53 -0.35
C VAL A 60 -2.98 -4.56 -0.28
N ARG A 61 -3.50 -4.96 0.86
CA ARG A 61 -4.95 -5.05 1.07
C ARG A 61 -5.38 -4.21 2.26
N VAL A 62 -6.45 -3.44 2.05
CA VAL A 62 -7.10 -2.65 3.11
C VAL A 62 -8.61 -2.86 2.96
N GLY A 63 -9.22 -3.58 3.91
CA GLY A 63 -10.64 -3.91 3.82
C GLY A 63 -10.97 -4.65 2.53
N ASP A 64 -11.86 -4.08 1.73
CA ASP A 64 -12.27 -4.66 0.46
C ASP A 64 -11.45 -4.17 -0.74
N VAL A 65 -10.40 -3.40 -0.49
CA VAL A 65 -9.57 -2.85 -1.56
C VAL A 65 -8.24 -3.59 -1.61
N GLU A 66 -7.84 -3.96 -2.81
CA GLU A 66 -6.57 -4.61 -3.08
C GLU A 66 -5.75 -3.73 -4.02
N ILE A 67 -4.51 -3.44 -3.65
CA ILE A 67 -3.57 -2.69 -4.49
C ILE A 67 -2.53 -3.68 -5.00
N ARG A 68 -2.49 -3.90 -6.31
CA ARG A 68 -1.46 -4.73 -6.94
C ARG A 68 -0.35 -3.83 -7.42
N VAL A 69 0.84 -4.03 -6.87
CA VAL A 69 2.01 -3.22 -7.22
C VAL A 69 2.71 -3.90 -8.39
N LEU A 70 2.78 -3.20 -9.51
CA LEU A 70 3.30 -3.71 -10.76
C LEU A 70 4.57 -2.95 -11.15
N ALA A 71 5.51 -3.64 -11.78
CA ALA A 71 6.66 -2.96 -12.35
C ALA A 71 6.21 -2.12 -13.55
N ALA A 72 6.67 -0.87 -13.62
CA ALA A 72 6.42 -0.03 -14.79
C ALA A 72 7.12 -0.60 -16.00
N PRO A 73 6.51 -0.47 -17.19
CA PRO A 73 7.13 -0.96 -18.43
C PRO A 73 8.42 -0.22 -18.77
#